data_269bf93fff5a721c3f3408f4baed5335
#
_entry.id   269bf93fff5a721c3f3408f4baed5335
#
_cell.length_a   1.000
_cell.length_b   1.000
_cell.length_c   1.000
_cell.angle_alpha   90.00
_cell.angle_beta   90.00
_cell.angle_gamma   90.00
#
_symmetry.space_group_name_H-M   'P 1'
#
loop_
_entity.id
_entity.type
_entity.pdbx_description
1 polymer ?
#
loop_
_entity_poly.entity_id
_entity_poly.type
_entity_poly.pdbx_seq_one_letter_code
_entity_poly.pdbx_strand_id
1 'polypeptide(L)'
;MKRFLTFDELKSLTYEKIEALQNQKFRAFIRYQIYPNHPFYRRLFKEHEVDPFDLKTPADWAKYGLPLVKKADYKGNLREFVLNPQQVDGQDRNPAEVIRNLLDYYKEAGYKDERSFVFRRGLKVKLRVGKEKATQELLDHIKYQYSPRFFWFSSGRASGLPSPVFLTHYDNELMLNNMAKSGKMAIDPFVKDGFELRAMNLFPSAPHLGFFGVDGGLLQMADFVVRSTAGGAISTDKLVQLAELFKVTGFAAMPGYLRNIFCQELVKQKPKLEKRGIILLAGERIYDAVVDNIKDYFAEVGMTETRVIGGWAASETKIGVACQCQEKGGYHNLSPLAFAIRFVKFTDSVGGYEFTSPEEGGYITIFHLDGRSSMFEGYLMGDHVDRVTTGKCPHCGLDMPCFFNISRESEIGAQMQVMGIAEEKIKGATVNLTVLRESLLALSDIHEAQIIVSKSKPDDPYSMDVLSLNIVLKSNTNQTKAQRTIQKLTKMETEITPEIHFMDLDTLLEQAGGLKFQEIVDARVKPS
;
A
#
# COMPACT_ATOMS: atom_id res chain seq x y z
N MET A 1 14.33 12.03 -20.27
CA MET A 1 13.72 12.12 -18.91
C MET A 1 14.61 11.34 -17.97
N LYS A 2 14.85 11.83 -16.76
CA LYS A 2 15.50 11.03 -15.70
C LYS A 2 14.59 9.87 -15.30
N ARG A 3 15.20 8.73 -14.98
CA ARG A 3 14.49 7.55 -14.50
C ARG A 3 13.82 7.80 -13.14
N PHE A 4 14.51 8.49 -12.25
CA PHE A 4 14.00 8.85 -10.93
C PHE A 4 13.92 10.37 -10.81
N LEU A 5 12.76 10.87 -10.43
CA LEU A 5 12.59 12.27 -10.05
C LEU A 5 12.84 12.42 -8.55
N THR A 6 13.54 13.46 -8.18
CA THR A 6 13.58 13.91 -6.78
C THR A 6 12.23 14.50 -6.38
N PHE A 7 12.02 14.72 -5.08
CA PHE A 7 10.79 15.38 -4.61
C PHE A 7 10.64 16.80 -5.21
N ASP A 8 11.73 17.56 -5.28
CA ASP A 8 11.71 18.93 -5.82
C ASP A 8 11.43 18.95 -7.32
N GLU A 9 11.98 17.98 -8.09
CA GLU A 9 11.67 17.83 -9.51
C GLU A 9 10.19 17.45 -9.71
N LEU A 10 9.65 16.55 -8.90
CA LEU A 10 8.23 16.20 -8.94
C LEU A 10 7.33 17.42 -8.64
N LYS A 11 7.69 18.19 -7.63
CA LYS A 11 6.99 19.43 -7.22
C LYS A 11 7.00 20.53 -8.31
N SER A 12 7.97 20.48 -9.21
CA SER A 12 8.06 21.43 -10.34
C SER A 12 7.17 21.08 -11.53
N LEU A 13 6.55 19.90 -11.54
CA LEU A 13 5.66 19.45 -12.61
C LEU A 13 4.20 19.83 -12.32
N THR A 14 3.45 20.16 -13.39
CA THR A 14 1.97 20.26 -13.30
C THR A 14 1.35 18.87 -13.45
N TYR A 15 0.09 18.73 -12.98
CA TYR A 15 -0.65 17.47 -13.10
C TYR A 15 -0.78 17.02 -14.57
N GLU A 16 -1.12 17.93 -15.48
CA GLU A 16 -1.21 17.62 -16.91
C GLU A 16 0.12 17.08 -17.48
N LYS A 17 1.25 17.65 -17.02
CA LYS A 17 2.56 17.14 -17.43
C LYS A 17 2.86 15.76 -16.88
N ILE A 18 2.48 15.49 -15.63
CA ILE A 18 2.60 14.17 -15.02
C ILE A 18 1.74 13.16 -15.77
N GLU A 19 0.49 13.50 -16.08
CA GLU A 19 -0.43 12.64 -16.81
C GLU A 19 0.06 12.35 -18.23
N ALA A 20 0.55 13.36 -18.94
CA ALA A 20 1.16 13.17 -20.27
C ALA A 20 2.36 12.21 -20.22
N LEU A 21 3.22 12.31 -19.17
CA LEU A 21 4.33 11.40 -18.96
C LEU A 21 3.85 9.97 -18.57
N GLN A 22 2.81 9.86 -17.76
CA GLN A 22 2.18 8.58 -17.43
C GLN A 22 1.65 7.89 -18.70
N ASN A 23 0.92 8.61 -19.52
CA ASN A 23 0.38 8.08 -20.79
C ASN A 23 1.49 7.66 -21.75
N GLN A 24 2.58 8.44 -21.85
CA GLN A 24 3.75 8.07 -22.64
C GLN A 24 4.39 6.77 -22.14
N LYS A 25 4.62 6.65 -20.81
CA LYS A 25 5.22 5.46 -20.20
C LYS A 25 4.30 4.26 -20.28
N PHE A 26 3.00 4.43 -20.08
CA PHE A 26 2.00 3.37 -20.22
C PHE A 26 2.07 2.75 -21.62
N ARG A 27 2.00 3.56 -22.68
CA ARG A 27 2.13 3.05 -24.06
C ARG A 27 3.41 2.26 -24.26
N ALA A 28 4.55 2.82 -23.86
CA ALA A 28 5.83 2.16 -23.99
C ALA A 28 5.89 0.85 -23.21
N PHE A 29 5.35 0.85 -21.97
CA PHE A 29 5.39 -0.30 -21.09
C PHE A 29 4.50 -1.42 -21.60
N ILE A 30 3.25 -1.12 -21.98
CA ILE A 30 2.33 -2.10 -22.56
C ILE A 30 2.93 -2.74 -23.82
N ARG A 31 3.44 -1.94 -24.75
CA ARG A 31 3.92 -2.42 -26.08
C ARG A 31 5.20 -3.22 -26.01
N TYR A 32 6.15 -2.79 -25.21
CA TYR A 32 7.52 -3.33 -25.25
C TYR A 32 7.93 -4.09 -24.00
N GLN A 33 7.16 -4.03 -22.90
CA GLN A 33 7.43 -4.78 -21.69
C GLN A 33 6.33 -5.79 -21.40
N ILE A 34 5.08 -5.36 -21.32
CA ILE A 34 3.98 -6.24 -20.94
C ILE A 34 3.65 -7.23 -22.07
N TYR A 35 3.23 -6.75 -23.23
CA TYR A 35 2.78 -7.63 -24.30
C TYR A 35 3.83 -8.68 -24.72
N PRO A 36 5.10 -8.32 -24.99
CA PRO A 36 6.08 -9.32 -25.42
C PRO A 36 6.64 -10.20 -24.30
N ASN A 37 6.57 -9.78 -23.03
CA ASN A 37 7.32 -10.44 -21.96
C ASN A 37 6.46 -10.98 -20.82
N HIS A 38 5.14 -10.70 -20.80
CA HIS A 38 4.25 -11.08 -19.71
C HIS A 38 3.23 -12.13 -20.17
N PRO A 39 3.35 -13.39 -19.77
CA PRO A 39 2.50 -14.46 -20.30
C PRO A 39 1.00 -14.25 -20.08
N PHE A 40 0.60 -13.83 -18.85
CA PHE A 40 -0.80 -13.57 -18.51
C PHE A 40 -1.43 -12.50 -19.40
N TYR A 41 -0.84 -11.28 -19.48
CA TYR A 41 -1.44 -10.19 -20.25
C TYR A 41 -1.40 -10.43 -21.76
N ARG A 42 -0.38 -11.14 -22.26
CA ARG A 42 -0.36 -11.52 -23.67
C ARG A 42 -1.53 -12.44 -24.03
N ARG A 43 -1.87 -13.39 -23.16
CA ARG A 43 -3.06 -14.24 -23.33
C ARG A 43 -4.33 -13.38 -23.23
N LEU A 44 -4.44 -12.53 -22.22
CA LEU A 44 -5.59 -11.64 -22.02
C LEU A 44 -5.88 -10.77 -23.26
N PHE A 45 -4.88 -10.13 -23.83
CA PHE A 45 -5.05 -9.32 -25.03
C PHE A 45 -5.52 -10.16 -26.24
N LYS A 46 -5.01 -11.38 -26.40
CA LYS A 46 -5.45 -12.30 -27.45
C LYS A 46 -6.91 -12.75 -27.26
N GLU A 47 -7.30 -13.10 -26.05
CA GLU A 47 -8.65 -13.55 -25.71
C GLU A 47 -9.71 -12.44 -25.93
N HIS A 48 -9.32 -11.19 -25.72
CA HIS A 48 -10.18 -10.01 -25.94
C HIS A 48 -9.99 -9.35 -27.31
N GLU A 49 -9.18 -9.94 -28.21
CA GLU A 49 -8.90 -9.41 -29.55
C GLU A 49 -8.38 -7.95 -29.55
N VAL A 50 -7.62 -7.56 -28.51
CA VAL A 50 -7.08 -6.20 -28.34
C VAL A 50 -5.65 -6.13 -28.86
N ASP A 51 -5.40 -5.20 -29.79
CA ASP A 51 -4.02 -4.84 -30.17
C ASP A 51 -3.44 -3.94 -29.07
N PRO A 52 -2.35 -4.35 -28.38
CA PRO A 52 -1.71 -3.53 -27.35
C PRO A 52 -1.17 -2.18 -27.89
N PHE A 53 -1.01 -2.05 -29.22
CA PHE A 53 -0.63 -0.78 -29.85
C PHE A 53 -1.78 0.23 -29.92
N ASP A 54 -3.02 -0.19 -29.73
CA ASP A 54 -4.19 0.68 -29.65
C ASP A 54 -4.39 1.30 -28.28
N LEU A 55 -3.81 0.71 -27.23
CA LEU A 55 -3.85 1.23 -25.87
C LEU A 55 -2.94 2.46 -25.74
N LYS A 56 -3.52 3.64 -25.58
CA LYS A 56 -2.82 4.94 -25.49
C LYS A 56 -2.73 5.45 -24.05
N THR A 57 -3.75 5.16 -23.25
CA THR A 57 -3.91 5.60 -21.86
C THR A 57 -4.47 4.47 -21.00
N PRO A 58 -4.31 4.50 -19.66
CA PRO A 58 -4.97 3.55 -18.78
C PRO A 58 -6.50 3.46 -18.97
N ALA A 59 -7.15 4.57 -19.35
CA ALA A 59 -8.60 4.59 -19.59
C ALA A 59 -9.03 3.71 -20.78
N ASP A 60 -8.15 3.46 -21.72
CA ASP A 60 -8.44 2.57 -22.86
C ASP A 60 -8.68 1.11 -22.42
N TRP A 61 -8.25 0.74 -21.21
CA TRP A 61 -8.50 -0.60 -20.65
C TRP A 61 -9.99 -0.94 -20.61
N ALA A 62 -10.82 -0.05 -20.06
CA ALA A 62 -12.28 -0.22 -20.07
C ALA A 62 -12.88 -0.06 -21.47
N LYS A 63 -12.39 0.90 -22.26
CA LYS A 63 -12.85 1.16 -23.62
C LYS A 63 -12.77 -0.07 -24.52
N TYR A 64 -11.73 -0.88 -24.36
CA TYR A 64 -11.54 -2.11 -25.11
C TYR A 64 -12.11 -3.35 -24.38
N GLY A 65 -12.88 -3.19 -23.32
CA GLY A 65 -13.55 -4.28 -22.61
C GLY A 65 -12.60 -5.22 -21.86
N LEU A 66 -11.37 -4.78 -21.56
CA LEU A 66 -10.43 -5.59 -20.78
C LEU A 66 -10.89 -5.69 -19.32
N PRO A 67 -10.91 -6.88 -18.71
CA PRO A 67 -11.32 -7.04 -17.31
C PRO A 67 -10.31 -6.44 -16.34
N LEU A 68 -10.78 -6.04 -15.14
CA LEU A 68 -9.90 -5.73 -14.04
C LEU A 68 -9.26 -7.01 -13.50
N VAL A 69 -7.95 -6.97 -13.32
CA VAL A 69 -7.17 -8.07 -12.76
C VAL A 69 -7.28 -8.05 -11.24
N LYS A 70 -7.53 -9.21 -10.63
CA LYS A 70 -7.74 -9.38 -9.20
C LYS A 70 -6.64 -10.22 -8.58
N LYS A 71 -6.57 -10.20 -7.26
CA LYS A 71 -5.62 -11.04 -6.50
C LYS A 71 -5.79 -12.53 -6.77
N ALA A 72 -7.02 -12.98 -7.03
CA ALA A 72 -7.30 -14.38 -7.38
C ALA A 72 -6.59 -14.82 -8.67
N ASP A 73 -6.56 -13.96 -9.69
CA ASP A 73 -5.90 -14.24 -10.98
C ASP A 73 -4.39 -14.42 -10.78
N TYR A 74 -3.79 -13.59 -9.95
CA TYR A 74 -2.38 -13.67 -9.62
C TYR A 74 -2.06 -14.90 -8.76
N LYS A 75 -2.85 -15.18 -7.72
CA LYS A 75 -2.60 -16.26 -6.76
C LYS A 75 -2.54 -17.64 -7.45
N GLY A 76 -3.36 -17.86 -8.46
CA GLY A 76 -3.37 -19.10 -9.25
C GLY A 76 -2.21 -19.23 -10.26
N ASN A 77 -1.58 -18.11 -10.63
CA ASN A 77 -0.71 -18.02 -11.81
C ASN A 77 0.60 -17.24 -11.56
N LEU A 78 1.24 -17.43 -10.42
CA LEU A 78 2.39 -16.62 -9.98
C LEU A 78 3.50 -16.41 -11.02
N ARG A 79 3.84 -17.46 -11.78
CA ARG A 79 4.90 -17.42 -12.80
C ARG A 79 4.50 -16.61 -14.04
N GLU A 80 3.22 -16.58 -14.36
CA GLU A 80 2.71 -15.85 -15.51
C GLU A 80 2.70 -14.32 -15.29
N PHE A 81 2.76 -13.88 -14.03
CA PHE A 81 2.83 -12.47 -13.67
C PHE A 81 4.26 -11.92 -13.60
N VAL A 82 5.26 -12.70 -13.98
CA VAL A 82 6.67 -12.27 -14.01
C VAL A 82 7.11 -12.01 -15.44
N LEU A 83 7.70 -10.85 -15.70
CA LEU A 83 8.29 -10.52 -17.00
C LEU A 83 9.43 -11.48 -17.35
N ASN A 84 9.32 -12.10 -18.52
CA ASN A 84 10.38 -12.95 -19.08
C ASN A 84 10.74 -12.49 -20.51
N PRO A 85 11.71 -11.58 -20.68
CA PRO A 85 12.03 -11.07 -22.00
C PRO A 85 12.74 -12.07 -22.93
N GLN A 86 13.33 -13.11 -22.37
CA GLN A 86 14.11 -14.10 -23.16
C GLN A 86 13.28 -15.27 -23.68
N GLN A 87 12.09 -15.51 -23.10
CA GLN A 87 11.25 -16.64 -23.48
C GLN A 87 9.81 -16.21 -23.75
N VAL A 88 9.20 -16.90 -24.69
CA VAL A 88 7.79 -16.77 -25.05
C VAL A 88 7.22 -18.17 -25.20
N ASP A 89 6.16 -18.48 -24.43
CA ASP A 89 5.50 -19.80 -24.45
C ASP A 89 6.47 -20.97 -24.30
N GLY A 90 7.51 -20.81 -23.46
CA GLY A 90 8.55 -21.81 -23.22
C GLY A 90 9.65 -21.89 -24.29
N GLN A 91 9.58 -21.08 -25.34
CA GLN A 91 10.60 -21.01 -26.38
C GLN A 91 11.49 -19.80 -26.23
N ASP A 92 12.79 -19.97 -26.50
CA ASP A 92 13.75 -18.87 -26.48
C ASP A 92 13.48 -17.89 -27.63
N ARG A 93 13.52 -16.61 -27.32
CA ARG A 93 13.33 -15.54 -28.30
C ARG A 93 14.62 -15.21 -29.03
N ASN A 94 14.46 -14.70 -30.24
CA ASN A 94 15.58 -14.18 -31.00
C ASN A 94 16.30 -13.06 -30.23
N PRO A 95 17.61 -13.20 -29.94
CA PRO A 95 18.40 -12.19 -29.22
C PRO A 95 18.29 -10.77 -29.76
N ALA A 96 18.29 -10.61 -31.07
CA ALA A 96 18.20 -9.30 -31.71
C ALA A 96 16.83 -8.63 -31.47
N GLU A 97 15.76 -9.44 -31.38
CA GLU A 97 14.41 -8.97 -31.08
C GLU A 97 14.31 -8.51 -29.62
N VAL A 98 14.84 -9.29 -28.67
CA VAL A 98 14.85 -8.95 -27.23
C VAL A 98 15.57 -7.61 -27.00
N ILE A 99 16.75 -7.44 -27.61
CA ILE A 99 17.54 -6.20 -27.51
C ILE A 99 16.80 -5.01 -28.16
N ARG A 100 16.19 -5.23 -29.32
CA ARG A 100 15.42 -4.20 -30.03
C ARG A 100 14.24 -3.73 -29.19
N ASN A 101 13.45 -4.64 -28.64
CA ASN A 101 12.31 -4.30 -27.79
C ASN A 101 12.71 -3.46 -26.57
N LEU A 102 13.84 -3.77 -25.95
CA LEU A 102 14.34 -2.98 -24.84
C LEU A 102 14.76 -1.56 -25.27
N LEU A 103 15.42 -1.42 -26.43
CA LEU A 103 15.81 -0.13 -26.96
C LEU A 103 14.61 0.72 -27.38
N ASP A 104 13.58 0.09 -27.97
CA ASP A 104 12.33 0.75 -28.37
C ASP A 104 11.53 1.17 -27.13
N TYR A 105 11.50 0.34 -26.09
CA TYR A 105 10.97 0.71 -24.78
C TYR A 105 11.64 1.97 -24.24
N TYR A 106 12.96 2.00 -24.14
CA TYR A 106 13.67 3.16 -23.62
C TYR A 106 13.49 4.42 -24.48
N LYS A 107 13.37 4.24 -25.81
CA LYS A 107 13.10 5.33 -26.73
C LYS A 107 11.71 5.93 -26.49
N GLU A 108 10.66 5.10 -26.48
CA GLU A 108 9.28 5.57 -26.33
C GLU A 108 8.99 6.07 -24.92
N ALA A 109 9.51 5.39 -23.88
CA ALA A 109 9.41 5.84 -22.50
C ALA A 109 10.22 7.12 -22.18
N GLY A 110 11.08 7.55 -23.10
CA GLY A 110 11.88 8.77 -22.95
C GLY A 110 13.14 8.61 -22.10
N TYR A 111 13.60 7.37 -21.87
CA TYR A 111 14.81 7.06 -21.09
C TYR A 111 16.08 7.20 -21.94
N LYS A 112 16.57 8.43 -22.10
CA LYS A 112 17.72 8.71 -22.97
C LYS A 112 19.03 8.14 -22.43
N ASP A 113 19.24 8.20 -21.14
CA ASP A 113 20.50 7.78 -20.50
C ASP A 113 20.63 6.25 -20.51
N GLU A 114 19.57 5.52 -20.17
CA GLU A 114 19.53 4.06 -20.21
C GLU A 114 19.70 3.54 -21.64
N ARG A 115 19.02 4.15 -22.60
CA ARG A 115 19.18 3.83 -24.02
C ARG A 115 20.62 4.04 -24.47
N SER A 116 21.22 5.17 -24.12
CA SER A 116 22.61 5.50 -24.44
C SER A 116 23.59 4.54 -23.79
N PHE A 117 23.32 4.15 -22.54
CA PHE A 117 24.14 3.17 -21.81
C PHE A 117 24.15 1.80 -22.50
N VAL A 118 22.98 1.26 -22.84
CA VAL A 118 22.86 -0.04 -23.54
C VAL A 118 23.55 0.03 -24.90
N PHE A 119 23.34 1.10 -25.66
CA PHE A 119 23.96 1.29 -26.96
C PHE A 119 25.49 1.38 -26.86
N ARG A 120 26.03 2.23 -25.96
CA ARG A 120 27.47 2.42 -25.75
C ARG A 120 28.14 1.13 -25.24
N ARG A 121 27.48 0.39 -24.33
CA ARG A 121 27.98 -0.88 -23.83
C ARG A 121 28.08 -1.89 -24.97
N GLY A 122 27.02 -2.08 -25.74
CA GLY A 122 27.02 -2.97 -26.89
C GLY A 122 28.10 -2.61 -27.93
N LEU A 123 28.26 -1.31 -28.24
CA LEU A 123 29.30 -0.86 -29.18
C LEU A 123 30.71 -1.11 -28.65
N LYS A 124 30.99 -0.78 -27.38
CA LYS A 124 32.31 -1.02 -26.76
C LYS A 124 32.67 -2.49 -26.75
N VAL A 125 31.72 -3.36 -26.39
CA VAL A 125 31.95 -4.81 -26.38
C VAL A 125 32.13 -5.35 -27.79
N LYS A 126 31.29 -4.90 -28.75
CA LYS A 126 31.43 -5.29 -30.17
C LYS A 126 32.82 -4.95 -30.73
N LEU A 127 33.36 -3.77 -30.40
CA LEU A 127 34.70 -3.36 -30.81
C LEU A 127 35.84 -4.17 -30.17
N ARG A 128 35.60 -4.69 -28.93
CA ARG A 128 36.61 -5.46 -28.19
C ARG A 128 36.60 -6.94 -28.51
N VAL A 129 35.46 -7.57 -28.64
CA VAL A 129 35.32 -9.04 -28.63
C VAL A 129 34.42 -9.59 -29.75
N GLY A 130 33.95 -8.73 -30.65
CA GLY A 130 33.10 -9.09 -31.77
C GLY A 130 31.60 -9.09 -31.47
N LYS A 131 30.79 -9.28 -32.53
CA LYS A 131 29.32 -9.09 -32.48
C LYS A 131 28.61 -10.12 -31.60
N GLU A 132 29.01 -11.40 -31.69
CA GLU A 132 28.35 -12.49 -30.94
C GLU A 132 28.53 -12.34 -29.43
N LYS A 133 29.77 -12.11 -28.98
CA LYS A 133 30.05 -11.86 -27.58
C LYS A 133 29.38 -10.60 -27.04
N ALA A 134 29.30 -9.54 -27.88
CA ALA A 134 28.56 -8.33 -27.51
C ALA A 134 27.07 -8.58 -27.33
N THR A 135 26.48 -9.39 -28.19
CA THR A 135 25.07 -9.81 -28.08
C THR A 135 24.86 -10.61 -26.80
N GLN A 136 25.72 -11.58 -26.51
CA GLN A 136 25.63 -12.39 -25.31
C GLN A 136 25.75 -11.56 -24.03
N GLU A 137 26.71 -10.64 -23.93
CA GLU A 137 26.84 -9.75 -22.77
C GLU A 137 25.61 -8.84 -22.56
N LEU A 138 24.96 -8.39 -23.63
CA LEU A 138 23.71 -7.63 -23.52
C LEU A 138 22.56 -8.51 -23.04
N LEU A 139 22.47 -9.73 -23.51
CA LEU A 139 21.47 -10.71 -23.04
C LEU A 139 21.67 -11.06 -21.56
N ASP A 140 22.91 -11.27 -21.14
CA ASP A 140 23.26 -11.57 -19.75
C ASP A 140 22.91 -10.36 -18.84
N HIS A 141 23.14 -9.15 -19.33
CA HIS A 141 22.71 -7.94 -18.63
C HIS A 141 21.19 -7.83 -18.52
N ILE A 142 20.45 -8.12 -19.62
CA ILE A 142 18.99 -8.15 -19.60
C ILE A 142 18.50 -9.23 -18.63
N LYS A 143 19.04 -10.44 -18.70
CA LYS A 143 18.73 -11.52 -17.75
C LYS A 143 18.94 -11.09 -16.31
N TYR A 144 20.05 -10.45 -16.01
CA TYR A 144 20.34 -9.93 -14.67
C TYR A 144 19.31 -8.93 -14.19
N GLN A 145 18.86 -8.00 -15.06
CA GLN A 145 17.87 -6.98 -14.72
C GLN A 145 16.47 -7.55 -14.47
N TYR A 146 16.07 -8.62 -15.18
CA TYR A 146 14.73 -9.19 -15.11
C TYR A 146 14.65 -10.42 -14.19
N SER A 147 15.76 -10.99 -13.75
CA SER A 147 15.74 -12.13 -12.84
C SER A 147 15.29 -11.73 -11.45
N PRO A 148 14.23 -12.35 -10.90
CA PRO A 148 13.84 -12.16 -9.51
C PRO A 148 14.99 -12.48 -8.56
N ARG A 149 15.20 -11.64 -7.56
CA ARG A 149 16.25 -11.78 -6.54
C ARG A 149 15.69 -12.06 -5.17
N PHE A 150 14.50 -11.53 -4.89
CA PHE A 150 13.79 -11.69 -3.64
C PHE A 150 12.30 -11.46 -3.87
N PHE A 151 11.51 -11.60 -2.83
CA PHE A 151 10.07 -11.41 -2.89
C PHE A 151 9.55 -10.79 -1.59
N TRP A 152 8.37 -10.18 -1.71
CA TRP A 152 7.52 -9.84 -0.58
C TRP A 152 6.28 -10.69 -0.62
N PHE A 153 5.71 -10.97 0.55
CA PHE A 153 4.36 -11.50 0.58
C PHE A 153 3.34 -10.37 0.47
N SER A 154 2.38 -10.55 -0.43
CA SER A 154 1.15 -9.79 -0.42
C SER A 154 0.30 -10.26 0.77
N SER A 155 -0.11 -9.32 1.64
CA SER A 155 -0.93 -9.64 2.80
C SER A 155 -2.31 -10.15 2.40
N GLY A 156 -2.71 -11.30 2.89
CA GLY A 156 -4.03 -11.89 2.71
C GLY A 156 -4.17 -13.07 3.66
N ARG A 157 -4.78 -12.84 4.83
CA ARG A 157 -4.88 -13.85 5.88
C ARG A 157 -5.98 -14.89 5.65
N ALA A 158 -6.93 -14.65 4.75
CA ALA A 158 -8.17 -15.44 4.70
C ALA A 158 -8.05 -16.83 4.03
N SER A 159 -6.95 -17.17 3.32
CA SER A 159 -6.91 -18.43 2.58
C SER A 159 -5.50 -18.94 2.29
N GLY A 160 -4.77 -19.41 3.31
CA GLY A 160 -3.51 -20.14 3.12
C GLY A 160 -2.26 -19.25 2.95
N LEU A 161 -1.21 -19.75 2.26
CA LEU A 161 0.04 -19.02 2.06
C LEU A 161 -0.17 -17.69 1.34
N PRO A 162 0.44 -16.59 1.82
CA PRO A 162 0.40 -15.31 1.13
C PRO A 162 1.02 -15.41 -0.27
N SER A 163 0.53 -14.64 -1.23
CA SER A 163 1.07 -14.64 -2.59
C SER A 163 2.39 -13.87 -2.66
N PRO A 164 3.49 -14.45 -3.15
CA PRO A 164 4.75 -13.75 -3.27
C PRO A 164 4.73 -12.79 -4.47
N VAL A 165 5.13 -11.55 -4.25
CA VAL A 165 5.43 -10.55 -5.29
C VAL A 165 6.94 -10.53 -5.47
N PHE A 166 7.42 -10.81 -6.67
CA PHE A 166 8.85 -10.92 -6.96
C PHE A 166 9.45 -9.57 -7.34
N LEU A 167 10.68 -9.34 -6.91
CA LEU A 167 11.46 -8.14 -7.16
C LEU A 167 12.84 -8.47 -7.73
N THR A 168 13.33 -7.57 -8.56
CA THR A 168 14.70 -7.56 -9.07
C THR A 168 15.54 -6.51 -8.35
N HIS A 169 16.83 -6.41 -8.66
CA HIS A 169 17.64 -5.28 -8.22
C HIS A 169 17.09 -3.94 -8.72
N TYR A 170 16.57 -3.92 -9.94
CA TYR A 170 15.94 -2.73 -10.51
C TYR A 170 14.72 -2.28 -9.69
N ASP A 171 13.84 -3.20 -9.34
CA ASP A 171 12.66 -2.92 -8.52
C ASP A 171 13.05 -2.40 -7.13
N ASN A 172 14.13 -2.95 -6.56
CA ASN A 172 14.65 -2.50 -5.26
C ASN A 172 15.17 -1.04 -5.31
N GLU A 173 15.95 -0.69 -6.34
CA GLU A 173 16.38 0.69 -6.52
C GLU A 173 15.20 1.65 -6.71
N LEU A 174 14.17 1.23 -7.46
CA LEU A 174 12.95 1.99 -7.66
C LEU A 174 12.24 2.21 -6.32
N MET A 175 12.13 1.17 -5.50
CA MET A 175 11.54 1.23 -4.15
C MET A 175 12.29 2.21 -3.27
N LEU A 176 13.61 2.09 -3.13
CA LEU A 176 14.43 2.94 -2.26
C LEU A 176 14.29 4.41 -2.63
N ASN A 177 14.36 4.75 -3.92
CA ASN A 177 14.20 6.13 -4.39
C ASN A 177 12.81 6.72 -4.09
N ASN A 178 11.75 5.89 -4.16
CA ASN A 178 10.41 6.35 -3.91
C ASN A 178 10.10 6.49 -2.42
N MET A 179 10.60 5.59 -1.58
CA MET A 179 10.48 5.70 -0.12
C MET A 179 11.22 6.92 0.41
N ALA A 180 12.41 7.25 -0.13
CA ALA A 180 13.15 8.46 0.23
C ALA A 180 12.36 9.75 -0.07
N LYS A 181 11.61 9.82 -1.19
CA LYS A 181 10.75 10.97 -1.49
C LYS A 181 9.63 11.16 -0.47
N SER A 182 9.01 10.06 -0.03
CA SER A 182 7.97 10.09 1.00
C SER A 182 8.51 10.68 2.30
N GLY A 183 9.69 10.22 2.70
CA GLY A 183 10.36 10.74 3.87
C GLY A 183 10.73 12.21 3.75
N LYS A 184 11.30 12.62 2.63
CA LYS A 184 11.63 14.04 2.41
C LYS A 184 10.40 14.94 2.57
N MET A 185 9.27 14.58 1.97
CA MET A 185 8.03 15.34 2.13
C MET A 185 7.57 15.44 3.60
N ALA A 186 7.69 14.35 4.35
CA ALA A 186 7.29 14.31 5.76
C ALA A 186 8.23 15.11 6.67
N ILE A 187 9.53 15.12 6.38
CA ILE A 187 10.60 15.63 7.26
C ILE A 187 10.98 17.08 6.93
N ASP A 188 10.95 17.51 5.66
CA ASP A 188 11.39 18.85 5.23
C ASP A 188 10.92 20.01 6.12
N PRO A 189 9.66 20.03 6.62
CA PRO A 189 9.23 21.08 7.53
C PRO A 189 10.02 21.17 8.85
N PHE A 190 10.60 20.04 9.30
CA PHE A 190 11.38 19.96 10.54
C PHE A 190 12.87 20.22 10.34
N VAL A 191 13.43 19.79 9.20
CA VAL A 191 14.86 19.93 8.87
C VAL A 191 15.29 21.39 8.80
N LYS A 192 14.41 22.29 8.36
CA LYS A 192 14.68 23.74 8.30
C LYS A 192 15.10 24.36 9.64
N ASP A 193 14.75 23.70 10.76
CA ASP A 193 15.05 24.16 12.12
C ASP A 193 16.19 23.36 12.78
N GLY A 194 17.01 22.66 11.99
CA GLY A 194 18.11 21.84 12.51
C GLY A 194 17.65 20.53 13.17
N PHE A 195 16.49 19.99 12.79
CA PHE A 195 15.99 18.71 13.29
C PHE A 195 16.85 17.54 12.79
N GLU A 196 17.40 16.75 13.73
CA GLU A 196 18.14 15.51 13.44
C GLU A 196 17.18 14.33 13.49
N LEU A 197 17.02 13.60 12.37
CA LEU A 197 16.19 12.40 12.30
C LEU A 197 16.97 11.17 12.76
N ARG A 198 16.77 10.77 14.00
CA ARG A 198 17.27 9.52 14.59
C ARG A 198 16.12 8.53 14.61
N ALA A 199 16.03 7.70 13.58
CA ALA A 199 14.86 6.90 13.31
C ALA A 199 14.93 5.49 13.90
N MET A 200 13.77 4.96 14.35
CA MET A 200 13.60 3.58 14.78
C MET A 200 12.52 2.90 13.93
N ASN A 201 12.84 1.76 13.33
CA ASN A 201 11.89 0.95 12.59
C ASN A 201 11.24 -0.10 13.53
N LEU A 202 9.97 0.06 13.81
CA LEU A 202 9.16 -0.82 14.67
C LEU A 202 8.25 -1.76 13.87
N PHE A 203 8.38 -1.83 12.53
CA PHE A 203 7.68 -2.85 11.77
C PHE A 203 8.26 -4.24 12.07
N PRO A 204 7.44 -5.30 12.10
CA PRO A 204 7.94 -6.66 12.29
C PRO A 204 8.82 -7.08 11.10
N SER A 205 9.96 -7.72 11.39
CA SER A 205 10.85 -8.27 10.39
C SER A 205 10.24 -9.55 9.79
N ALA A 206 9.47 -9.37 8.75
CA ALA A 206 8.86 -10.44 7.97
C ALA A 206 9.05 -10.14 6.47
N PRO A 207 8.95 -11.11 5.56
CA PRO A 207 9.13 -10.89 4.13
C PRO A 207 7.93 -10.15 3.52
N HIS A 208 7.71 -8.92 3.95
CA HIS A 208 6.72 -7.99 3.42
C HIS A 208 7.29 -6.58 3.26
N LEU A 209 6.65 -5.79 2.41
CA LEU A 209 7.11 -4.44 2.05
C LEU A 209 7.28 -3.53 3.27
N GLY A 210 6.43 -3.66 4.30
CA GLY A 210 6.40 -2.75 5.44
C GLY A 210 7.76 -2.58 6.12
N PHE A 211 8.39 -3.68 6.59
CA PHE A 211 9.70 -3.58 7.24
C PHE A 211 10.79 -3.10 6.28
N PHE A 212 10.99 -3.81 5.18
CA PHE A 212 12.14 -3.56 4.29
C PHE A 212 12.00 -2.26 3.49
N GLY A 213 10.79 -1.89 3.08
CA GLY A 213 10.55 -0.62 2.41
C GLY A 213 10.79 0.57 3.32
N VAL A 214 10.31 0.50 4.56
CA VAL A 214 10.56 1.54 5.58
C VAL A 214 12.04 1.59 5.97
N ASP A 215 12.68 0.44 6.26
CA ASP A 215 14.11 0.37 6.59
C ASP A 215 14.97 0.98 5.48
N GLY A 216 14.73 0.58 4.23
CA GLY A 216 15.44 1.13 3.08
C GLY A 216 15.20 2.63 2.87
N GLY A 217 13.97 3.11 3.10
CA GLY A 217 13.64 4.53 3.06
C GLY A 217 14.37 5.32 4.14
N LEU A 218 14.34 4.84 5.38
CA LEU A 218 15.02 5.48 6.52
C LEU A 218 16.54 5.57 6.31
N LEU A 219 17.17 4.52 5.76
CA LEU A 219 18.60 4.54 5.44
C LEU A 219 18.98 5.59 4.37
N GLN A 220 18.02 6.07 3.57
CA GLN A 220 18.28 7.11 2.57
C GLN A 220 18.11 8.54 3.13
N MET A 221 17.40 8.72 4.24
CA MET A 221 16.97 10.04 4.68
C MET A 221 17.29 10.37 6.14
N ALA A 222 17.48 9.38 7.01
CA ALA A 222 17.75 9.62 8.43
C ALA A 222 19.24 9.85 8.68
N ASP A 223 19.54 10.72 9.66
CA ASP A 223 20.90 10.95 10.13
C ASP A 223 21.45 9.74 10.88
N PHE A 224 20.56 9.00 11.55
CA PHE A 224 20.89 7.76 12.25
C PHE A 224 19.68 6.80 12.27
N VAL A 225 19.91 5.51 12.06
CA VAL A 225 18.85 4.49 12.09
C VAL A 225 19.13 3.42 13.13
N VAL A 226 18.23 3.31 14.10
CA VAL A 226 18.16 2.14 14.99
C VAL A 226 17.42 1.04 14.23
N ARG A 227 18.17 0.12 13.66
CA ARG A 227 17.63 -1.02 12.92
C ARG A 227 17.10 -2.07 13.88
N SER A 228 15.95 -1.81 14.42
CA SER A 228 15.22 -2.68 15.32
C SER A 228 13.99 -3.26 14.63
N THR A 229 13.32 -4.16 15.29
CA THR A 229 12.11 -4.80 14.77
C THR A 229 11.18 -5.15 15.92
N ALA A 230 9.88 -4.90 15.73
CA ALA A 230 8.85 -5.47 16.60
C ALA A 230 8.69 -6.98 16.31
N GLY A 231 7.83 -7.66 17.05
CA GLY A 231 7.45 -9.03 16.77
C GLY A 231 8.29 -10.10 17.47
N GLY A 232 8.85 -9.79 18.63
CA GLY A 232 9.45 -10.76 19.53
C GLY A 232 10.95 -11.02 19.33
N ALA A 233 11.59 -10.48 18.27
CA ALA A 233 13.05 -10.56 18.11
C ALA A 233 13.77 -9.73 19.20
N ILE A 234 13.21 -8.54 19.51
CA ILE A 234 13.61 -7.71 20.64
C ILE A 234 12.33 -7.40 21.41
N SER A 235 12.35 -7.56 22.73
CA SER A 235 11.20 -7.26 23.57
C SER A 235 10.89 -5.75 23.58
N THR A 236 9.63 -5.38 23.72
CA THR A 236 9.20 -3.97 23.63
C THR A 236 9.84 -3.09 24.70
N ASP A 237 10.05 -3.62 25.91
CA ASP A 237 10.77 -2.93 26.99
C ASP A 237 12.18 -2.51 26.58
N LYS A 238 12.93 -3.38 25.88
CA LYS A 238 14.25 -3.05 25.34
C LYS A 238 14.20 -2.08 24.17
N LEU A 239 13.15 -2.13 23.35
CA LEU A 239 12.96 -1.15 22.29
C LEU A 239 12.75 0.26 22.86
N VAL A 240 12.02 0.41 23.96
CA VAL A 240 11.85 1.66 24.68
C VAL A 240 13.18 2.16 25.25
N GLN A 241 13.98 1.28 25.86
CA GLN A 241 15.32 1.64 26.35
C GLN A 241 16.27 2.08 25.23
N LEU A 242 16.20 1.42 24.07
CA LEU A 242 16.98 1.82 22.88
C LEU A 242 16.53 3.19 22.35
N ALA A 243 15.22 3.49 22.40
CA ALA A 243 14.69 4.78 21.97
C ALA A 243 15.27 5.92 22.84
N GLU A 244 15.35 5.74 24.14
CA GLU A 244 15.99 6.71 25.05
C GLU A 244 17.51 6.78 24.83
N LEU A 245 18.19 5.64 24.81
CA LEU A 245 19.66 5.56 24.66
C LEU A 245 20.15 6.27 23.39
N PHE A 246 19.48 6.06 22.27
CA PHE A 246 19.85 6.65 20.98
C PHE A 246 19.16 7.98 20.71
N LYS A 247 18.39 8.53 21.68
CA LYS A 247 17.64 9.77 21.54
C LYS A 247 16.81 9.78 20.25
N VAL A 248 15.99 8.76 20.07
CA VAL A 248 15.18 8.57 18.86
C VAL A 248 14.17 9.72 18.72
N THR A 249 14.15 10.31 17.53
CA THR A 249 13.25 11.41 17.14
C THR A 249 12.27 10.99 16.05
N GLY A 250 12.42 9.79 15.50
CA GLY A 250 11.54 9.25 14.45
C GLY A 250 11.14 7.81 14.70
N PHE A 251 9.85 7.51 14.59
CA PHE A 251 9.31 6.16 14.76
C PHE A 251 8.51 5.77 13.54
N ALA A 252 8.70 4.55 13.05
CA ALA A 252 7.89 3.99 11.97
C ALA A 252 7.26 2.68 12.44
N ALA A 253 5.94 2.59 12.41
CA ALA A 253 5.20 1.45 12.99
C ALA A 253 3.83 1.22 12.35
N MET A 254 3.23 0.07 12.65
CA MET A 254 1.79 -0.14 12.47
C MET A 254 1.03 0.58 13.60
N PRO A 255 -0.12 1.24 13.29
CA PRO A 255 -0.92 1.96 14.29
C PRO A 255 -1.27 1.14 15.52
N GLY A 256 -1.78 -0.07 15.32
CA GLY A 256 -2.20 -0.96 16.40
C GLY A 256 -1.04 -1.35 17.33
N TYR A 257 0.11 -1.75 16.78
CA TYR A 257 1.29 -2.06 17.57
C TYR A 257 1.80 -0.84 18.35
N LEU A 258 1.93 0.30 17.67
CA LEU A 258 2.47 1.50 18.31
C LEU A 258 1.60 1.93 19.49
N ARG A 259 0.28 2.06 19.27
CA ARG A 259 -0.66 2.51 20.29
C ARG A 259 -0.84 1.52 21.44
N ASN A 260 -1.07 0.24 21.12
CA ASN A 260 -1.55 -0.73 22.08
C ASN A 260 -0.43 -1.50 22.81
N ILE A 261 0.79 -1.47 22.28
CA ILE A 261 1.92 -2.21 22.85
C ILE A 261 3.06 -1.25 23.19
N PHE A 262 3.62 -0.54 22.20
CA PHE A 262 4.80 0.28 22.42
C PHE A 262 4.51 1.49 23.31
N CYS A 263 3.41 2.21 23.08
CA CYS A 263 3.03 3.36 23.91
C CYS A 263 2.68 2.96 25.34
N GLN A 264 2.09 1.79 25.58
CA GLN A 264 1.84 1.29 26.93
C GLN A 264 3.17 1.09 27.69
N GLU A 265 4.16 0.53 27.02
CA GLU A 265 5.49 0.35 27.63
C GLU A 265 6.23 1.68 27.80
N LEU A 266 6.05 2.67 26.89
CA LEU A 266 6.55 4.04 27.09
C LEU A 266 6.03 4.66 28.39
N VAL A 267 4.73 4.61 28.62
CA VAL A 267 4.10 5.19 29.83
C VAL A 267 4.56 4.47 31.09
N LYS A 268 4.76 3.15 31.03
CA LYS A 268 5.25 2.36 32.15
C LYS A 268 6.70 2.67 32.51
N GLN A 269 7.60 2.77 31.52
CA GLN A 269 9.03 3.02 31.77
C GLN A 269 9.37 4.50 31.94
N LYS A 270 8.55 5.41 31.38
CA LYS A 270 8.76 6.85 31.38
C LYS A 270 10.14 7.28 30.90
N PRO A 271 10.60 6.82 29.71
CA PRO A 271 11.87 7.26 29.17
C PRO A 271 11.83 8.77 28.90
N LYS A 272 12.99 9.40 28.90
CA LYS A 272 13.09 10.82 28.54
C LYS A 272 13.37 10.94 27.03
N LEU A 273 12.33 11.18 26.24
CA LEU A 273 12.47 11.40 24.81
C LEU A 273 12.75 12.87 24.46
N GLU A 274 13.24 13.10 23.25
CA GLU A 274 13.44 14.44 22.71
C GLU A 274 12.08 15.14 22.49
N LYS A 275 12.06 16.47 22.66
CA LYS A 275 10.82 17.28 22.62
C LYS A 275 10.10 17.19 21.27
N ARG A 276 10.86 17.07 20.18
CA ARG A 276 10.35 17.08 18.80
C ARG A 276 10.50 15.70 18.17
N GLY A 277 9.44 15.21 17.48
CA GLY A 277 9.48 13.91 16.83
C GLY A 277 8.55 13.75 15.65
N ILE A 278 8.84 12.74 14.81
CA ILE A 278 8.02 12.33 13.67
C ILE A 278 7.64 10.86 13.82
N ILE A 279 6.38 10.55 13.57
CA ILE A 279 5.86 9.19 13.58
C ILE A 279 5.27 8.88 12.21
N LEU A 280 5.78 7.84 11.56
CA LEU A 280 5.21 7.28 10.34
C LEU A 280 4.36 6.07 10.69
N LEU A 281 3.08 6.14 10.38
CA LEU A 281 2.13 5.03 10.53
C LEU A 281 1.81 4.44 9.17
N ALA A 282 1.81 3.11 9.03
CA ALA A 282 1.40 2.43 7.82
C ALA A 282 1.00 0.96 8.09
N GLY A 283 0.39 0.30 7.10
CA GLY A 283 0.05 -1.13 7.14
C GLY A 283 -1.31 -1.46 7.72
N GLU A 284 -1.96 -0.51 8.36
CA GLU A 284 -3.33 -0.58 8.90
C GLU A 284 -4.03 0.76 8.62
N ARG A 285 -5.35 0.80 8.78
CA ARG A 285 -6.09 2.07 8.70
C ARG A 285 -5.68 2.99 9.85
N ILE A 286 -5.56 4.27 9.54
CA ILE A 286 -5.16 5.31 10.49
C ILE A 286 -6.39 6.16 10.81
N TYR A 287 -6.87 6.08 12.04
CA TYR A 287 -7.98 6.87 12.55
C TYR A 287 -7.47 8.10 13.29
N ASP A 288 -8.18 9.21 13.17
CA ASP A 288 -7.81 10.47 13.83
C ASP A 288 -7.69 10.31 15.35
N ALA A 289 -8.61 9.56 15.97
CA ALA A 289 -8.56 9.28 17.40
C ALA A 289 -7.31 8.46 17.80
N VAL A 290 -6.83 7.57 16.93
CA VAL A 290 -5.58 6.82 17.16
C VAL A 290 -4.36 7.74 17.08
N VAL A 291 -4.35 8.67 16.11
CA VAL A 291 -3.30 9.69 16.00
C VAL A 291 -3.22 10.53 17.26
N ASP A 292 -4.35 11.04 17.75
CA ASP A 292 -4.40 11.85 18.97
C ASP A 292 -3.91 11.07 20.19
N ASN A 293 -4.36 9.84 20.39
CA ASN A 293 -3.90 9.00 21.50
C ASN A 293 -2.39 8.75 21.47
N ILE A 294 -1.83 8.45 20.28
CA ILE A 294 -0.38 8.26 20.15
C ILE A 294 0.37 9.53 20.55
N LYS A 295 -0.09 10.70 20.10
CA LYS A 295 0.53 11.98 20.48
C LYS A 295 0.47 12.23 21.99
N ASP A 296 -0.65 11.92 22.63
CA ASP A 296 -0.79 12.06 24.08
C ASP A 296 0.24 11.18 24.82
N TYR A 297 0.38 9.91 24.45
CA TYR A 297 1.39 9.02 25.05
C TYR A 297 2.83 9.51 24.87
N PHE A 298 3.17 9.99 23.68
CA PHE A 298 4.50 10.54 23.44
C PHE A 298 4.75 11.85 24.20
N ALA A 299 3.72 12.67 24.37
CA ALA A 299 3.80 13.91 25.18
C ALA A 299 4.06 13.61 26.66
N GLU A 300 3.47 12.54 27.23
CA GLU A 300 3.72 12.12 28.62
C GLU A 300 5.19 11.79 28.90
N VAL A 301 5.95 11.38 27.88
CA VAL A 301 7.39 11.05 28.00
C VAL A 301 8.31 12.11 27.42
N GLY A 302 7.80 13.32 27.20
CA GLY A 302 8.58 14.51 26.84
C GLY A 302 8.54 14.91 25.36
N MET A 303 8.01 14.08 24.46
CA MET A 303 7.93 14.40 23.03
C MET A 303 6.63 15.18 22.72
N THR A 304 6.62 16.47 23.12
CA THR A 304 5.43 17.33 23.06
C THR A 304 5.17 17.97 21.69
N GLU A 305 6.16 17.96 20.79
CA GLU A 305 6.05 18.46 19.40
C GLU A 305 6.10 17.29 18.42
N THR A 306 5.07 16.46 18.44
CA THR A 306 4.98 15.25 17.61
C THR A 306 4.17 15.52 16.35
N ARG A 307 4.71 15.10 15.20
CA ARG A 307 4.00 15.05 13.92
C ARG A 307 3.76 13.61 13.52
N VAL A 308 2.51 13.24 13.26
CA VAL A 308 2.14 11.90 12.81
C VAL A 308 1.76 11.94 11.33
N ILE A 309 2.38 11.10 10.52
CA ILE A 309 2.17 11.03 9.07
C ILE A 309 1.75 9.62 8.68
N GLY A 310 0.69 9.52 7.89
CA GLY A 310 0.23 8.26 7.33
C GLY A 310 0.94 7.90 6.03
N GLY A 311 1.33 6.65 5.91
CA GLY A 311 1.78 6.04 4.67
C GLY A 311 0.83 4.94 4.22
N TRP A 312 0.53 4.88 2.92
CA TRP A 312 -0.24 3.81 2.32
C TRP A 312 0.62 3.05 1.32
N ALA A 313 0.64 1.73 1.44
CA ALA A 313 1.48 0.86 0.62
C ALA A 313 0.78 -0.47 0.32
N ALA A 314 1.11 -1.06 -0.82
CA ALA A 314 0.70 -2.40 -1.20
C ALA A 314 1.88 -3.18 -1.76
N SER A 315 1.96 -4.46 -1.45
CA SER A 315 3.06 -5.33 -1.92
C SER A 315 3.11 -5.41 -3.44
N GLU A 316 1.96 -5.37 -4.09
CA GLU A 316 1.79 -5.45 -5.53
C GLU A 316 2.41 -4.24 -6.26
N THR A 317 2.41 -3.06 -5.65
CA THR A 317 3.11 -1.89 -6.21
C THR A 317 4.62 -1.96 -6.06
N LYS A 318 5.11 -2.83 -5.16
CA LYS A 318 6.53 -2.98 -4.75
C LYS A 318 7.14 -1.76 -4.07
N ILE A 319 6.41 -0.68 -3.97
CA ILE A 319 6.83 0.59 -3.37
C ILE A 319 5.69 1.17 -2.53
N GLY A 320 5.97 2.22 -1.75
CA GLY A 320 4.92 3.00 -1.12
C GLY A 320 3.98 3.60 -2.17
N VAL A 321 2.68 3.47 -1.96
CA VAL A 321 1.67 3.97 -2.91
C VAL A 321 1.49 5.45 -2.74
N ALA A 322 1.21 5.90 -1.51
CA ALA A 322 1.00 7.30 -1.20
C ALA A 322 1.39 7.63 0.24
N CYS A 323 1.62 8.90 0.51
CA CYS A 323 1.98 9.41 1.83
C CYS A 323 1.23 10.72 2.10
N GLN A 324 0.86 10.94 3.36
CA GLN A 324 0.29 12.21 3.80
C GLN A 324 1.35 13.30 3.78
N CYS A 325 1.00 14.47 3.29
CA CYS A 325 1.88 15.64 3.35
C CYS A 325 1.73 16.44 4.65
N GLN A 326 0.68 16.19 5.41
CA GLN A 326 0.40 16.76 6.73
C GLN A 326 -0.39 15.78 7.56
N GLU A 327 -0.34 15.97 8.88
CA GLU A 327 -1.11 15.19 9.86
C GLU A 327 -2.60 15.25 9.55
N LYS A 328 -3.28 14.12 9.59
CA LYS A 328 -4.72 13.96 9.26
C LYS A 328 -5.10 14.54 7.88
N GLY A 329 -4.12 14.72 7.02
CA GLY A 329 -4.33 15.25 5.67
C GLY A 329 -4.56 14.14 4.63
N GLY A 330 -4.67 14.56 3.38
CA GLY A 330 -4.78 13.62 2.27
C GLY A 330 -3.43 13.03 1.84
N TYR A 331 -3.48 11.98 1.07
CA TYR A 331 -2.35 11.21 0.57
C TYR A 331 -1.99 11.62 -0.86
N HIS A 332 -0.72 11.74 -1.16
CA HIS A 332 -0.20 11.95 -2.52
C HIS A 332 0.59 10.74 -3.01
N ASN A 333 0.36 10.34 -4.25
CA ASN A 333 1.23 9.38 -4.93
C ASN A 333 2.58 10.04 -5.25
N LEU A 334 3.64 9.67 -4.54
CA LEU A 334 4.98 10.21 -4.77
C LEU A 334 5.77 9.45 -5.84
N SER A 335 5.15 8.44 -6.44
CA SER A 335 5.74 7.59 -7.48
C SER A 335 4.93 7.57 -8.78
N PRO A 336 4.41 8.73 -9.27
CA PRO A 336 3.45 8.76 -10.38
C PRO A 336 4.04 8.28 -11.70
N LEU A 337 5.36 8.20 -11.82
CA LEU A 337 6.05 7.66 -13.00
C LEU A 337 6.45 6.19 -12.86
N ALA A 338 6.20 5.57 -11.70
CA ALA A 338 6.37 4.13 -11.50
C ALA A 338 5.07 3.37 -11.70
N PHE A 339 3.95 3.96 -11.30
CA PHE A 339 2.60 3.44 -11.54
C PHE A 339 1.57 4.58 -11.57
N ALA A 340 0.53 4.39 -12.37
CA ALA A 340 -0.63 5.27 -12.40
C ALA A 340 -1.72 4.71 -11.49
N ILE A 341 -2.37 5.58 -10.72
CA ILE A 341 -3.58 5.29 -9.97
C ILE A 341 -4.77 5.78 -10.81
N ARG A 342 -5.79 4.94 -10.94
CA ARG A 342 -7.08 5.30 -11.52
C ARG A 342 -8.18 4.81 -10.60
N PHE A 343 -9.33 5.46 -10.67
CA PHE A 343 -10.50 5.09 -9.89
C PHE A 343 -11.55 4.48 -10.79
N VAL A 344 -12.23 3.46 -10.30
CA VAL A 344 -13.32 2.81 -11.01
C VAL A 344 -14.56 2.73 -10.15
N LYS A 345 -15.72 2.76 -10.78
CA LYS A 345 -16.99 2.33 -10.21
C LYS A 345 -17.51 1.14 -11.00
N PHE A 346 -18.19 0.25 -10.31
CA PHE A 346 -18.82 -0.91 -10.94
C PHE A 346 -20.17 -0.51 -11.51
N THR A 347 -20.55 -1.16 -12.60
CA THR A 347 -21.86 -0.99 -13.26
C THR A 347 -22.73 -2.20 -12.96
N ASP A 348 -24.03 -2.11 -13.27
CA ASP A 348 -25.00 -3.20 -13.04
C ASP A 348 -24.76 -4.44 -13.92
N SER A 349 -23.91 -4.33 -14.93
CA SER A 349 -23.51 -5.47 -15.77
C SER A 349 -22.47 -6.33 -15.07
N VAL A 350 -22.58 -7.65 -15.23
CA VAL A 350 -21.63 -8.62 -14.63
C VAL A 350 -20.21 -8.31 -15.08
N GLY A 351 -19.34 -7.98 -14.12
CA GLY A 351 -17.95 -7.61 -14.39
C GLY A 351 -17.76 -6.24 -15.04
N GLY A 352 -18.85 -5.47 -15.24
CA GLY A 352 -18.81 -4.15 -15.84
C GLY A 352 -18.23 -3.11 -14.86
N TYR A 353 -17.45 -2.19 -15.39
CA TYR A 353 -16.88 -1.07 -14.65
C TYR A 353 -16.62 0.09 -15.60
N GLU A 354 -16.51 1.28 -15.04
CA GLU A 354 -16.05 2.46 -15.75
C GLU A 354 -15.04 3.25 -14.91
N PHE A 355 -14.11 3.93 -15.58
CA PHE A 355 -13.23 4.86 -14.89
C PHE A 355 -13.97 6.13 -14.52
N THR A 356 -13.80 6.58 -13.28
CA THR A 356 -14.32 7.85 -12.79
C THR A 356 -13.34 8.99 -13.06
N SER A 357 -13.80 10.22 -13.00
CA SER A 357 -12.91 11.36 -12.90
C SER A 357 -12.10 11.29 -11.59
N PRO A 358 -10.90 11.89 -11.54
CA PRO A 358 -10.12 11.88 -10.28
C PRO A 358 -10.91 12.42 -9.09
N GLU A 359 -11.73 13.44 -9.28
CA GLU A 359 -12.50 14.11 -8.22
C GLU A 359 -13.61 13.23 -7.61
N GLU A 360 -14.16 12.31 -8.39
CA GLU A 360 -15.22 11.41 -7.93
C GLU A 360 -14.69 10.33 -6.96
N GLY A 361 -13.40 10.00 -7.03
CA GLY A 361 -12.84 8.87 -6.29
C GLY A 361 -13.36 7.52 -6.80
N GLY A 362 -13.41 6.52 -5.94
CA GLY A 362 -13.87 5.17 -6.26
C GLY A 362 -12.87 4.08 -5.86
N TYR A 363 -13.03 2.88 -6.43
CA TYR A 363 -12.10 1.77 -6.19
C TYR A 363 -10.78 1.98 -6.90
N ILE A 364 -9.69 1.74 -6.18
CA ILE A 364 -8.34 1.99 -6.68
C ILE A 364 -7.92 0.88 -7.63
N THR A 365 -7.54 1.29 -8.83
CA THR A 365 -6.92 0.44 -9.84
C THR A 365 -5.55 0.98 -10.19
N ILE A 366 -4.55 0.11 -10.28
CA ILE A 366 -3.19 0.48 -10.64
C ILE A 366 -2.77 -0.04 -12.00
N PHE A 367 -1.89 0.72 -12.64
CA PHE A 367 -1.16 0.35 -13.84
C PHE A 367 0.32 0.62 -13.63
N HIS A 368 1.17 -0.38 -13.73
CA HIS A 368 2.60 -0.18 -13.69
C HIS A 368 3.09 0.58 -14.93
N LEU A 369 4.01 1.48 -14.73
CA LEU A 369 4.63 2.27 -15.79
C LEU A 369 6.13 2.00 -15.88
N ASP A 370 6.67 1.28 -14.92
CA ASP A 370 8.06 0.86 -14.81
C ASP A 370 8.20 -0.31 -13.83
N GLY A 371 9.22 -1.14 -14.05
CA GLY A 371 9.51 -2.31 -13.24
C GLY A 371 10.05 -3.47 -14.07
N ARG A 372 10.44 -4.57 -13.43
CA ARG A 372 11.14 -5.66 -14.14
C ARG A 372 10.70 -7.09 -13.77
N SER A 373 9.98 -7.31 -12.73
CA SER A 373 9.59 -8.67 -12.29
C SER A 373 8.09 -8.85 -12.27
N SER A 374 7.46 -9.06 -11.10
CA SER A 374 6.00 -9.12 -11.02
C SER A 374 5.39 -7.78 -11.45
N MET A 375 4.49 -7.80 -12.44
CA MET A 375 3.83 -6.60 -12.98
C MET A 375 2.32 -6.77 -12.97
N PHE A 376 1.64 -5.64 -12.76
CA PHE A 376 0.18 -5.62 -12.64
C PHE A 376 -0.38 -4.44 -13.44
N GLU A 377 -1.28 -4.74 -14.38
CA GLU A 377 -1.99 -3.77 -15.22
C GLU A 377 -3.50 -3.93 -15.04
N GLY A 378 -4.21 -2.83 -14.87
CA GLY A 378 -5.64 -2.90 -14.57
C GLY A 378 -5.94 -3.63 -13.26
N TYR A 379 -5.01 -3.57 -12.29
CA TYR A 379 -5.10 -4.35 -11.05
C TYR A 379 -5.95 -3.64 -10.00
N LEU A 380 -7.05 -4.29 -9.63
CA LEU A 380 -7.97 -3.83 -8.59
C LEU A 380 -7.39 -4.11 -7.20
N MET A 381 -7.10 -3.07 -6.44
CA MET A 381 -6.42 -3.20 -5.14
C MET A 381 -7.34 -3.59 -3.99
N GLY A 382 -8.64 -3.37 -4.14
CA GLY A 382 -9.64 -3.57 -3.07
C GLY A 382 -9.67 -2.45 -2.03
N ASP A 383 -9.03 -1.33 -2.31
CA ASP A 383 -9.11 -0.12 -1.52
C ASP A 383 -10.00 0.89 -2.25
N HIS A 384 -10.77 1.68 -1.50
CA HIS A 384 -11.69 2.71 -1.99
C HIS A 384 -11.28 4.09 -1.46
N VAL A 385 -11.49 5.12 -2.26
CA VAL A 385 -11.25 6.52 -1.91
C VAL A 385 -12.55 7.29 -2.05
N ASP A 386 -13.02 7.89 -0.96
CA ASP A 386 -14.30 8.62 -0.96
C ASP A 386 -14.18 10.04 -1.51
N ARG A 387 -13.00 10.66 -1.34
CA ARG A 387 -12.81 12.06 -1.74
C ARG A 387 -11.41 12.27 -2.29
N VAL A 388 -11.35 12.93 -3.42
CA VAL A 388 -10.11 13.38 -4.05
C VAL A 388 -10.18 14.90 -4.28
N THR A 389 -9.10 15.58 -4.01
CA THR A 389 -8.93 16.98 -4.42
C THR A 389 -7.84 17.06 -5.47
N THR A 390 -8.04 17.91 -6.46
CA THR A 390 -7.09 18.16 -7.56
C THR A 390 -6.52 19.56 -7.47
N GLY A 391 -5.51 19.84 -8.26
CA GLY A 391 -4.76 21.10 -8.26
C GLY A 391 -3.60 21.11 -7.28
N LYS A 392 -2.95 22.27 -7.16
CA LYS A 392 -1.75 22.44 -6.35
C LYS A 392 -2.06 22.38 -4.85
N CYS A 393 -1.48 21.40 -4.18
CA CYS A 393 -1.67 21.23 -2.74
C CYS A 393 -1.09 22.42 -1.95
N PRO A 394 -1.89 23.08 -1.09
CA PRO A 394 -1.43 24.24 -0.33
C PRO A 394 -0.34 23.90 0.71
N HIS A 395 -0.21 22.63 1.09
CA HIS A 395 0.73 22.20 2.15
C HIS A 395 2.09 21.78 1.59
N CYS A 396 2.13 20.87 0.61
CA CYS A 396 3.39 20.37 0.07
C CYS A 396 3.76 20.99 -1.28
N GLY A 397 2.83 21.69 -1.94
CA GLY A 397 3.01 22.34 -3.22
C GLY A 397 3.05 21.40 -4.43
N LEU A 398 2.73 20.10 -4.25
CA LEU A 398 2.54 19.16 -5.35
C LEU A 398 1.26 19.50 -6.12
N ASP A 399 1.33 19.51 -7.43
CA ASP A 399 0.17 19.63 -8.31
C ASP A 399 -0.24 18.22 -8.77
N MET A 400 -0.96 17.52 -7.90
CA MET A 400 -1.37 16.13 -8.08
C MET A 400 -2.62 15.82 -7.28
N PRO A 401 -3.41 14.80 -7.67
CA PRO A 401 -4.52 14.32 -6.86
C PRO A 401 -4.11 14.01 -5.42
N CYS A 402 -4.93 14.44 -4.49
CA CYS A 402 -4.77 14.19 -3.06
C CYS A 402 -5.96 13.36 -2.58
N PHE A 403 -5.71 12.18 -2.05
CA PHE A 403 -6.70 11.16 -1.68
C PHE A 403 -7.03 11.25 -0.21
N PHE A 404 -8.33 11.20 0.12
CA PHE A 404 -8.81 11.22 1.50
C PHE A 404 -9.70 10.01 1.77
N ASN A 405 -9.78 9.61 3.03
CA ASN A 405 -10.64 8.52 3.49
C ASN A 405 -10.40 7.22 2.70
N ILE A 406 -9.14 6.82 2.62
CA ILE A 406 -8.79 5.53 2.02
C ILE A 406 -9.31 4.44 2.97
N SER A 407 -10.27 3.65 2.49
CA SER A 407 -10.83 2.52 3.20
C SER A 407 -10.52 1.23 2.44
N ARG A 408 -10.25 0.16 3.19
CA ARG A 408 -10.23 -1.17 2.60
C ARG A 408 -11.60 -1.77 2.87
N GLU A 409 -12.40 -1.89 1.83
CA GLU A 409 -13.58 -2.74 1.94
C GLU A 409 -13.10 -4.17 2.17
N SER A 410 -13.77 -4.88 3.08
CA SER A 410 -13.50 -6.30 3.26
C SER A 410 -13.60 -6.96 1.89
N GLU A 411 -12.78 -7.98 1.61
CA GLU A 411 -12.83 -8.71 0.32
C GLU A 411 -14.28 -9.14 -0.04
N ILE A 412 -15.15 -9.17 0.94
CA ILE A 412 -16.57 -9.49 0.85
C ILE A 412 -17.36 -8.31 0.28
N GLY A 413 -17.17 -7.08 0.73
CA GLY A 413 -17.85 -5.88 0.18
C GLY A 413 -17.46 -5.65 -1.29
N ALA A 414 -16.17 -5.71 -1.62
CA ALA A 414 -15.70 -5.57 -3.00
C ALA A 414 -16.18 -6.73 -3.90
N GLN A 415 -16.22 -7.96 -3.40
CA GLN A 415 -16.77 -9.11 -4.15
C GLN A 415 -18.29 -9.03 -4.31
N MET A 416 -19.02 -8.55 -3.30
CA MET A 416 -20.48 -8.37 -3.39
C MET A 416 -20.86 -7.26 -4.37
N GLN A 417 -20.13 -6.14 -4.39
CA GLN A 417 -20.36 -5.08 -5.39
C GLN A 417 -19.99 -5.53 -6.82
N VAL A 418 -18.90 -6.29 -6.99
CA VAL A 418 -18.55 -6.91 -8.29
C VAL A 418 -19.61 -7.90 -8.78
N MET A 419 -20.40 -8.48 -7.87
CA MET A 419 -21.50 -9.40 -8.20
C MET A 419 -22.87 -8.69 -8.27
N GLY A 420 -22.94 -7.35 -8.17
CA GLY A 420 -24.19 -6.59 -8.18
C GLY A 420 -25.01 -6.72 -6.90
N ILE A 421 -24.38 -7.12 -5.79
CA ILE A 421 -25.02 -7.22 -4.47
C ILE A 421 -24.48 -6.05 -3.63
N ALA A 422 -25.21 -4.94 -3.65
CA ALA A 422 -24.86 -3.75 -2.87
C ALA A 422 -25.10 -3.98 -1.37
N GLU A 423 -24.18 -3.48 -0.56
CA GLU A 423 -24.25 -3.25 0.88
C GLU A 423 -24.47 -4.48 1.78
N GLU A 424 -23.59 -4.66 2.77
CA GLU A 424 -23.75 -5.73 3.77
C GLU A 424 -25.03 -5.54 4.57
N LYS A 425 -26.00 -6.42 4.37
CA LYS A 425 -27.18 -6.50 5.23
C LYS A 425 -26.88 -7.37 6.42
N ILE A 426 -26.68 -6.77 7.57
CA ILE A 426 -26.69 -7.46 8.85
C ILE A 426 -28.11 -7.35 9.42
N LYS A 427 -28.81 -8.46 9.59
CA LYS A 427 -30.22 -8.47 10.00
C LYS A 427 -31.14 -7.60 9.13
N GLY A 428 -30.80 -7.41 7.85
CA GLY A 428 -31.59 -6.59 6.92
C GLY A 428 -31.25 -5.09 6.92
N ALA A 429 -30.36 -4.61 7.81
CA ALA A 429 -29.90 -3.23 7.84
C ALA A 429 -28.56 -3.08 7.09
N THR A 430 -28.41 -2.02 6.35
CA THR A 430 -27.14 -1.63 5.71
C THR A 430 -26.21 -1.02 6.74
N VAL A 431 -25.03 -1.61 6.95
CA VAL A 431 -24.10 -1.19 7.99
C VAL A 431 -22.74 -0.85 7.39
N ASN A 432 -22.25 0.34 7.64
CA ASN A 432 -20.86 0.71 7.41
C ASN A 432 -20.04 0.42 8.68
N LEU A 433 -19.43 -0.76 8.75
CA LEU A 433 -18.68 -1.22 9.91
C LEU A 433 -17.45 -0.36 10.22
N THR A 434 -16.90 0.29 9.20
CA THR A 434 -15.76 1.17 9.35
C THR A 434 -16.15 2.47 10.07
N VAL A 435 -17.25 3.08 9.65
CA VAL A 435 -17.81 4.29 10.30
C VAL A 435 -18.20 3.95 11.72
N LEU A 436 -18.85 2.82 11.95
CA LEU A 436 -19.18 2.36 13.31
C LEU A 436 -17.94 2.26 14.21
N ARG A 437 -16.83 1.69 13.70
CA ARG A 437 -15.60 1.58 14.49
C ARG A 437 -14.98 2.95 14.78
N GLU A 438 -14.96 3.87 13.83
CA GLU A 438 -14.52 5.25 14.04
C GLU A 438 -15.32 5.93 15.15
N SER A 439 -16.64 5.82 15.09
CA SER A 439 -17.54 6.39 16.10
C SER A 439 -17.33 5.76 17.48
N LEU A 440 -17.08 4.45 17.56
CA LEU A 440 -16.75 3.78 18.81
C LEU A 440 -15.43 4.29 19.39
N LEU A 441 -14.38 4.40 18.60
CA LEU A 441 -13.08 4.88 19.03
C LEU A 441 -13.07 6.38 19.41
N ALA A 442 -14.00 7.16 18.89
CA ALA A 442 -14.19 8.56 19.26
C ALA A 442 -14.86 8.74 20.64
N LEU A 443 -15.44 7.67 21.22
CA LEU A 443 -15.97 7.73 22.58
C LEU A 443 -14.82 7.85 23.61
N SER A 444 -14.92 8.79 24.53
CA SER A 444 -13.90 9.07 25.56
C SER A 444 -13.54 7.88 26.42
N ASP A 445 -14.49 6.97 26.62
CA ASP A 445 -14.42 5.83 27.53
C ASP A 445 -13.81 4.58 26.89
N ILE A 446 -13.67 4.54 25.56
CA ILE A 446 -13.16 3.38 24.84
C ILE A 446 -11.66 3.53 24.56
N HIS A 447 -10.91 2.48 24.86
CA HIS A 447 -9.51 2.33 24.49
C HIS A 447 -9.35 1.64 23.15
N GLU A 448 -10.00 0.47 22.94
CA GLU A 448 -9.95 -0.28 21.69
C GLU A 448 -11.30 -0.96 21.40
N ALA A 449 -11.59 -1.17 20.10
CA ALA A 449 -12.80 -1.82 19.65
C ALA A 449 -12.52 -2.75 18.45
N GLN A 450 -13.01 -3.99 18.53
CA GLN A 450 -13.07 -4.91 17.40
C GLN A 450 -14.53 -5.21 17.08
N ILE A 451 -14.85 -5.24 15.80
CA ILE A 451 -16.19 -5.59 15.32
C ILE A 451 -16.15 -6.97 14.70
N ILE A 452 -17.07 -7.84 15.12
CA ILE A 452 -17.22 -9.19 14.59
C ILE A 452 -18.62 -9.35 14.03
N VAL A 453 -18.73 -9.79 12.78
CA VAL A 453 -19.99 -10.22 12.17
C VAL A 453 -19.96 -11.73 12.05
N SER A 454 -20.92 -12.42 12.64
CA SER A 454 -21.00 -13.88 12.65
C SER A 454 -22.41 -14.36 12.35
N LYS A 455 -22.60 -15.66 12.29
CA LYS A 455 -23.92 -16.29 12.24
C LYS A 455 -24.36 -16.72 13.63
N SER A 456 -25.67 -16.62 13.94
CA SER A 456 -26.23 -17.09 15.20
C SER A 456 -26.08 -18.61 15.40
N LYS A 457 -25.92 -19.35 14.30
CA LYS A 457 -25.50 -20.76 14.28
C LYS A 457 -24.26 -20.85 13.39
N PRO A 458 -23.06 -21.10 13.95
CA PRO A 458 -21.80 -21.01 13.21
C PRO A 458 -21.73 -21.86 11.93
N ASP A 459 -22.39 -23.00 11.91
CA ASP A 459 -22.36 -23.95 10.77
C ASP A 459 -23.56 -23.78 9.81
N ASP A 460 -24.46 -22.84 10.07
CA ASP A 460 -25.65 -22.60 9.25
C ASP A 460 -25.55 -21.24 8.53
N PRO A 461 -25.20 -21.22 7.23
CA PRO A 461 -25.05 -19.98 6.46
C PRO A 461 -26.36 -19.19 6.32
N TYR A 462 -27.50 -19.82 6.57
CA TYR A 462 -28.83 -19.20 6.48
C TYR A 462 -29.36 -18.67 7.82
N SER A 463 -28.64 -18.94 8.92
CA SER A 463 -29.01 -18.41 10.22
C SER A 463 -28.82 -16.87 10.27
N MET A 464 -29.45 -16.22 11.27
CA MET A 464 -29.39 -14.76 11.41
C MET A 464 -27.95 -14.29 11.67
N ASP A 465 -27.62 -13.12 11.10
CA ASP A 465 -26.36 -12.45 11.40
C ASP A 465 -26.36 -11.89 12.82
N VAL A 466 -25.21 -11.89 13.45
CA VAL A 466 -24.94 -11.33 14.78
C VAL A 466 -23.83 -10.30 14.65
N LEU A 467 -24.06 -9.10 15.18
CA LEU A 467 -23.05 -8.05 15.32
C LEU A 467 -22.52 -8.09 16.75
N SER A 468 -21.26 -8.45 16.92
CA SER A 468 -20.57 -8.48 18.21
C SER A 468 -19.47 -7.43 18.26
N LEU A 469 -19.33 -6.79 19.42
CA LEU A 469 -18.32 -5.76 19.68
C LEU A 469 -17.43 -6.23 20.84
N ASN A 470 -16.16 -6.48 20.59
CA ASN A 470 -15.16 -6.68 21.62
C ASN A 470 -14.57 -5.32 21.99
N ILE A 471 -14.76 -4.90 23.24
CA ILE A 471 -14.47 -3.53 23.70
C ILE A 471 -13.47 -3.57 24.85
N VAL A 472 -12.40 -2.78 24.72
CA VAL A 472 -11.49 -2.46 25.80
C VAL A 472 -11.81 -1.05 26.31
N LEU A 473 -12.11 -0.92 27.59
CA LEU A 473 -12.39 0.37 28.22
C LEU A 473 -11.09 1.00 28.75
N LYS A 474 -11.06 2.32 28.79
CA LYS A 474 -10.00 3.04 29.51
C LYS A 474 -10.10 2.81 31.02
N SER A 475 -8.99 2.96 31.73
CA SER A 475 -8.93 2.84 33.18
C SER A 475 -9.96 3.74 33.88
N ASN A 476 -10.58 3.22 34.94
CA ASN A 476 -11.60 3.92 35.74
C ASN A 476 -12.93 4.23 35.01
N THR A 477 -13.22 3.61 33.88
CA THR A 477 -14.49 3.78 33.17
C THR A 477 -15.61 2.98 33.83
N ASN A 478 -16.79 3.60 33.97
CA ASN A 478 -17.98 2.90 34.44
C ASN A 478 -18.55 2.03 33.29
N GLN A 479 -18.37 0.72 33.41
CA GLN A 479 -18.76 -0.25 32.38
C GLN A 479 -20.25 -0.20 32.03
N THR A 480 -21.14 -0.04 33.01
CA THR A 480 -22.59 0.04 32.78
C THR A 480 -22.96 1.28 31.97
N LYS A 481 -22.31 2.42 32.25
CA LYS A 481 -22.54 3.66 31.49
C LYS A 481 -21.99 3.53 30.08
N ALA A 482 -20.78 2.99 29.92
CA ALA A 482 -20.16 2.74 28.62
C ALA A 482 -21.02 1.82 27.75
N GLN A 483 -21.53 0.71 28.32
CA GLN A 483 -22.41 -0.22 27.61
C GLN A 483 -23.65 0.46 27.03
N ARG A 484 -24.33 1.32 27.80
CA ARG A 484 -25.50 2.05 27.32
C ARG A 484 -25.14 3.03 26.19
N THR A 485 -24.00 3.70 26.32
CA THR A 485 -23.53 4.65 25.30
C THR A 485 -23.20 3.91 24.00
N ILE A 486 -22.49 2.79 24.08
CA ILE A 486 -22.12 1.95 22.93
C ILE A 486 -23.37 1.40 22.25
N GLN A 487 -24.33 0.86 23.03
CA GLN A 487 -25.58 0.33 22.47
C GLN A 487 -26.38 1.42 21.75
N LYS A 488 -26.49 2.61 22.35
CA LYS A 488 -27.19 3.74 21.73
C LYS A 488 -26.52 4.17 20.44
N LEU A 489 -25.21 4.34 20.43
CA LEU A 489 -24.42 4.72 19.27
C LEU A 489 -24.58 3.69 18.15
N THR A 490 -24.32 2.42 18.43
CA THR A 490 -24.43 1.34 17.45
C THR A 490 -25.84 1.25 16.86
N LYS A 491 -26.87 1.36 17.70
CA LYS A 491 -28.26 1.35 17.22
C LYS A 491 -28.61 2.54 16.36
N MET A 492 -28.04 3.72 16.63
CA MET A 492 -28.25 4.92 15.80
C MET A 492 -27.59 4.77 14.41
N GLU A 493 -26.42 4.17 14.35
CA GLU A 493 -25.65 4.06 13.09
C GLU A 493 -26.02 2.83 12.26
N THR A 494 -26.54 1.77 12.89
CA THR A 494 -26.72 0.47 12.24
C THR A 494 -28.14 -0.07 12.33
N GLU A 495 -29.01 0.52 13.15
CA GLU A 495 -30.33 -0.02 13.53
C GLU A 495 -30.26 -1.38 14.25
N ILE A 496 -29.06 -1.88 14.55
CA ILE A 496 -28.81 -3.20 15.17
C ILE A 496 -28.43 -3.02 16.63
N THR A 497 -28.96 -3.89 17.49
CA THR A 497 -28.48 -4.01 18.86
C THR A 497 -27.32 -5.01 18.89
N PRO A 498 -26.08 -4.55 19.22
CA PRO A 498 -24.93 -5.42 19.23
C PRO A 498 -24.86 -6.29 20.48
N GLU A 499 -24.16 -7.42 20.40
CA GLU A 499 -23.60 -8.10 21.56
C GLU A 499 -22.30 -7.40 21.95
N ILE A 500 -22.13 -7.04 23.24
CA ILE A 500 -20.95 -6.30 23.69
C ILE A 500 -20.20 -7.17 24.70
N HIS A 501 -18.93 -7.44 24.38
CA HIS A 501 -18.00 -8.19 25.20
C HIS A 501 -16.89 -7.25 25.70
N PHE A 502 -16.85 -6.99 26.99
CA PHE A 502 -15.76 -6.24 27.60
C PHE A 502 -14.62 -7.17 27.96
N MET A 503 -13.41 -6.79 27.61
CA MET A 503 -12.20 -7.56 27.87
C MET A 503 -11.01 -6.63 28.10
N ASP A 504 -9.93 -7.18 28.62
CA ASP A 504 -8.65 -6.46 28.69
C ASP A 504 -7.95 -6.45 27.34
N LEU A 505 -6.96 -5.57 27.21
CA LEU A 505 -6.25 -5.36 25.96
C LEU A 505 -5.45 -6.60 25.52
N ASP A 506 -4.82 -7.29 26.47
CA ASP A 506 -3.99 -8.46 26.18
C ASP A 506 -4.85 -9.60 25.60
N THR A 507 -6.00 -9.85 26.21
CA THR A 507 -6.98 -10.83 25.70
C THR A 507 -7.47 -10.48 24.31
N LEU A 508 -7.77 -9.20 24.06
CA LEU A 508 -8.20 -8.74 22.72
C LEU A 508 -7.10 -8.95 21.68
N LEU A 509 -5.86 -8.59 22.00
CA LEU A 509 -4.72 -8.74 21.08
C LEU A 509 -4.40 -10.21 20.78
N GLU A 510 -4.46 -11.08 21.76
CA GLU A 510 -4.28 -12.53 21.58
C GLU A 510 -5.34 -13.10 20.62
N GLN A 511 -6.61 -12.78 20.83
CA GLN A 511 -7.72 -13.24 19.99
C GLN A 511 -7.69 -12.63 18.59
N ALA A 512 -7.27 -11.37 18.46
CA ALA A 512 -7.26 -10.63 17.20
C ALA A 512 -6.02 -10.84 16.31
N GLY A 513 -5.15 -11.77 16.66
CA GLY A 513 -4.00 -12.17 15.83
C GLY A 513 -2.68 -11.49 16.16
N GLY A 514 -2.50 -10.99 17.36
CA GLY A 514 -1.23 -10.48 17.87
C GLY A 514 -0.81 -9.16 17.22
N LEU A 515 0.42 -9.12 16.67
CA LEU A 515 1.02 -7.90 16.12
C LEU A 515 0.25 -7.23 14.98
N LYS A 516 -0.58 -7.97 14.27
CA LYS A 516 -1.47 -7.44 13.25
C LYS A 516 -2.92 -7.60 13.70
N PHE A 517 -3.42 -6.57 14.33
CA PHE A 517 -4.77 -6.50 14.84
C PHE A 517 -5.82 -6.53 13.72
N GLN A 518 -6.75 -7.47 13.77
CA GLN A 518 -7.92 -7.48 12.89
C GLN A 518 -9.04 -6.65 13.52
N GLU A 519 -9.28 -5.47 12.98
CA GLU A 519 -10.23 -4.49 13.49
C GLU A 519 -11.69 -4.88 13.23
N ILE A 520 -11.93 -5.47 12.07
CA ILE A 520 -13.24 -5.95 11.61
C ILE A 520 -13.07 -7.37 11.12
N VAL A 521 -13.86 -8.27 11.66
CA VAL A 521 -13.83 -9.70 11.34
C VAL A 521 -15.20 -10.14 10.84
N ASP A 522 -15.27 -10.62 9.61
CA ASP A 522 -16.44 -11.33 9.13
C ASP A 522 -16.20 -12.84 9.29
N ALA A 523 -16.87 -13.41 10.28
CA ALA A 523 -16.80 -14.83 10.63
C ALA A 523 -18.02 -15.63 10.10
N ARG A 524 -18.79 -15.07 9.17
CA ARG A 524 -19.96 -15.75 8.60
C ARG A 524 -19.54 -16.88 7.66
N VAL A 525 -20.12 -18.06 7.84
CA VAL A 525 -20.01 -19.17 6.88
C VAL A 525 -20.83 -18.81 5.65
N LYS A 526 -20.22 -18.91 4.47
CA LYS A 526 -20.88 -18.63 3.18
C LYS A 526 -21.63 -19.87 2.68
N PRO A 527 -22.79 -19.71 2.01
CA PRO A 527 -23.39 -20.81 1.26
C PRO A 527 -22.39 -21.31 0.20
N SER A 528 -22.24 -22.64 0.13
CA SER A 528 -21.40 -23.34 -0.86
C SER A 528 -21.98 -23.20 -2.28
#